data_b041dccacd44e3a4eb37e0e038f4eecc
#
_entry.id   b041dccacd44e3a4eb37e0e038f4eecc
#
_cell.length_a   1.000
_cell.length_b   1.000
_cell.length_c   1.000
_cell.angle_alpha   90.00
_cell.angle_beta   90.00
_cell.angle_gamma   90.00
#
_symmetry.space_group_name_H-M   'P 1'
#
loop_
_entity.id
_entity.type
_entity.pdbx_description
1 polymer ?
#
loop_
_entity_poly.entity_id
_entity_poly.type
_entity_poly.pdbx_seq_one_letter_code
_entity_poly.pdbx_strand_id
1 'polypeptide(L)'
;MTDFTRRKLFATAAAATAATALAPLARGTAQAAAAAGRGTGVYRYKLGSYEIIQLMDGARTFPMPDKFVVNVSKDEAIKAAAAAYMPEGKVTIPFSPMIVNTGSKLVAIDTGNGLGAHAASKGVVGQARHNMEAAGIDPKQIDIVIISHFHGDHIGGLKNADGSVAFPNAEIKVPAVEAKFWGDDANAGKANGFNKGQFGNVKKMMAALKVTPYEAGKEVAPGITSIFTPGHTPGHMSFALASGSQKMLVQSDVTNIPSMFLNNPDWQVFFDNDPNLAVATRHKFYDMAAAEKMTVSGYHFPYPCVGHVEKAGSGYRLVPVAWDPNG
;
A
#
# COMPACT_ATOMS: atom_id res chain seq x y z
N MET A 1 32.47 -33.31 8.99
CA MET A 1 31.73 -32.03 8.87
C MET A 1 32.69 -31.05 8.23
N THR A 2 32.52 -30.79 6.94
CA THR A 2 33.39 -29.89 6.16
C THR A 2 32.87 -28.48 6.25
N ASP A 3 33.69 -27.62 6.81
CA ASP A 3 33.44 -26.20 7.07
C ASP A 3 33.26 -25.43 5.73
N PHE A 4 32.05 -24.93 5.48
CA PHE A 4 31.73 -24.10 4.32
C PHE A 4 31.99 -22.64 4.70
N THR A 5 33.19 -22.12 4.40
CA THR A 5 33.49 -20.69 4.55
C THR A 5 33.14 -19.95 3.26
N ARG A 6 32.66 -18.67 3.43
CA ARG A 6 32.29 -17.75 2.32
C ARG A 6 33.33 -17.64 1.20
N ARG A 7 34.61 -17.88 1.50
CA ARG A 7 35.71 -17.87 0.51
C ARG A 7 35.70 -19.07 -0.45
N LYS A 8 35.08 -20.20 -0.09
CA LYS A 8 35.02 -21.39 -0.96
C LYS A 8 33.86 -21.34 -1.97
N LEU A 9 32.85 -20.50 -1.74
CA LEU A 9 31.69 -20.35 -2.64
C LEU A 9 32.05 -19.60 -3.94
N PHE A 10 33.08 -18.75 -3.92
CA PHE A 10 33.48 -17.93 -5.07
C PHE A 10 34.76 -18.46 -5.81
N ALA A 11 35.36 -19.55 -5.37
CA ALA A 11 36.59 -20.05 -5.94
C ALA A 11 36.41 -21.08 -7.08
N THR A 12 35.18 -21.48 -7.40
CA THR A 12 34.89 -22.50 -8.43
C THR A 12 34.36 -21.95 -9.75
N ALA A 13 34.38 -20.63 -9.96
CA ALA A 13 33.92 -20.01 -11.20
C ALA A 13 35.05 -19.52 -12.14
N ALA A 14 36.28 -19.91 -11.93
CA ALA A 14 37.40 -19.48 -12.74
C ALA A 14 38.26 -20.68 -13.19
N ALA A 15 37.83 -21.44 -14.19
CA ALA A 15 38.65 -22.23 -15.10
C ALA A 15 37.81 -22.91 -16.19
N ALA A 16 37.47 -22.20 -17.25
CA ALA A 16 37.23 -22.79 -18.57
C ALA A 16 37.44 -21.67 -19.63
N THR A 17 38.69 -21.36 -19.94
CA THR A 17 39.05 -20.63 -21.13
C THR A 17 39.33 -21.63 -22.24
N ALA A 18 38.37 -21.86 -23.11
CA ALA A 18 38.60 -22.45 -24.43
C ALA A 18 38.48 -21.33 -25.46
N ALA A 19 39.58 -21.08 -26.16
CA ALA A 19 39.68 -20.13 -27.26
C ALA A 19 38.80 -20.58 -28.42
N THR A 20 37.85 -19.68 -28.83
CA THR A 20 37.22 -19.73 -30.15
C THR A 20 37.21 -18.34 -30.78
N ALA A 21 37.47 -18.31 -32.07
CA ALA A 21 37.77 -17.16 -32.89
C ALA A 21 36.73 -16.04 -32.79
N LEU A 22 37.24 -14.82 -32.73
CA LEU A 22 36.51 -13.57 -32.80
C LEU A 22 35.91 -13.35 -34.21
N ALA A 23 34.57 -13.37 -34.29
CA ALA A 23 33.84 -12.64 -35.34
C ALA A 23 33.38 -11.29 -34.71
N PRO A 24 33.41 -10.18 -35.43
CA PRO A 24 32.97 -8.89 -34.89
C PRO A 24 31.46 -8.89 -34.69
N LEU A 25 31.01 -9.04 -33.44
CA LEU A 25 29.63 -8.80 -33.09
C LEU A 25 29.34 -7.30 -33.10
N ALA A 26 28.45 -6.92 -33.99
CA ALA A 26 27.92 -5.56 -34.10
C ALA A 26 27.43 -5.05 -32.75
N ARG A 27 28.05 -3.97 -32.26
CA ARG A 27 27.57 -3.18 -31.14
C ARG A 27 26.34 -2.38 -31.56
N GLY A 28 25.21 -2.98 -31.52
CA GLY A 28 23.93 -2.27 -31.71
C GLY A 28 22.85 -3.02 -30.96
N THR A 29 22.21 -2.36 -29.98
CA THR A 29 20.94 -2.74 -29.38
C THR A 29 20.90 -3.25 -27.95
N ALA A 30 21.99 -3.24 -27.19
CA ALA A 30 21.89 -3.56 -25.76
C ALA A 30 21.09 -2.53 -24.92
N GLN A 31 20.88 -1.33 -25.46
CA GLN A 31 20.16 -0.25 -24.77
C GLN A 31 18.63 -0.32 -24.94
N ALA A 32 18.14 -0.96 -26.01
CA ALA A 32 16.70 -1.14 -26.21
C ALA A 32 16.12 -2.28 -25.36
N ALA A 33 16.93 -3.33 -25.06
CA ALA A 33 16.50 -4.44 -24.23
C ALA A 33 16.40 -4.08 -22.73
N ALA A 34 17.21 -3.11 -22.25
CA ALA A 34 17.15 -2.67 -20.86
C ALA A 34 15.90 -1.81 -20.55
N ALA A 35 15.27 -1.20 -21.54
CA ALA A 35 14.04 -0.44 -21.37
C ALA A 35 12.77 -1.31 -21.30
N ALA A 36 12.84 -2.56 -21.80
CA ALA A 36 11.71 -3.50 -21.84
C ALA A 36 11.56 -4.35 -20.56
N GLY A 37 12.41 -4.16 -19.56
CA GLY A 37 12.53 -5.10 -18.42
C GLY A 37 12.14 -4.56 -17.04
N ARG A 38 11.37 -3.50 -16.92
CA ARG A 38 10.68 -3.23 -15.64
C ARG A 38 9.51 -4.18 -15.57
N GLY A 39 9.58 -5.17 -14.69
CA GLY A 39 8.43 -6.00 -14.36
C GLY A 39 7.23 -5.12 -14.08
N THR A 40 6.05 -5.51 -14.56
CA THR A 40 4.82 -4.80 -14.23
C THR A 40 4.67 -4.82 -12.71
N GLY A 41 4.38 -3.68 -12.10
CA GLY A 41 4.08 -3.59 -10.65
C GLY A 41 2.70 -4.15 -10.36
N VAL A 42 2.40 -5.34 -10.86
CA VAL A 42 1.11 -6.03 -10.79
C VAL A 42 1.33 -7.42 -10.20
N TYR A 43 0.63 -7.72 -9.13
CA TYR A 43 0.57 -9.06 -8.56
C TYR A 43 -0.89 -9.52 -8.50
N ARG A 44 -1.16 -10.74 -9.00
CA ARG A 44 -2.50 -11.33 -9.03
C ARG A 44 -2.54 -12.54 -8.13
N TYR A 45 -3.65 -12.72 -7.42
CA TYR A 45 -3.91 -13.91 -6.62
C TYR A 45 -5.42 -14.13 -6.44
N LYS A 46 -5.81 -15.33 -6.03
CA LYS A 46 -7.22 -15.69 -5.84
C LYS A 46 -7.63 -15.58 -4.38
N LEU A 47 -8.89 -15.17 -4.20
CA LEU A 47 -9.62 -15.30 -2.95
C LEU A 47 -10.95 -15.98 -3.27
N GLY A 48 -11.01 -17.31 -3.18
CA GLY A 48 -12.15 -18.06 -3.68
C GLY A 48 -12.36 -17.84 -5.17
N SER A 49 -13.53 -17.34 -5.57
CA SER A 49 -13.85 -16.99 -6.96
C SER A 49 -13.37 -15.58 -7.36
N TYR A 50 -12.93 -14.75 -6.40
CA TYR A 50 -12.45 -13.42 -6.69
C TYR A 50 -11.00 -13.45 -7.18
N GLU A 51 -10.66 -12.51 -8.07
CA GLU A 51 -9.30 -12.20 -8.43
C GLU A 51 -8.90 -10.88 -7.77
N ILE A 52 -7.82 -10.93 -7.00
CA ILE A 52 -7.23 -9.75 -6.37
C ILE A 52 -6.05 -9.31 -7.21
N ILE A 53 -5.99 -8.03 -7.54
CA ILE A 53 -4.94 -7.43 -8.36
C ILE A 53 -4.30 -6.32 -7.54
N GLN A 54 -3.15 -6.63 -6.95
CA GLN A 54 -2.38 -5.66 -6.19
C GLN A 54 -1.55 -4.81 -7.16
N LEU A 55 -1.67 -3.49 -7.05
CA LEU A 55 -0.95 -2.55 -7.90
C LEU A 55 0.14 -1.86 -7.09
N MET A 56 1.38 -1.87 -7.57
CA MET A 56 2.41 -1.00 -7.03
C MET A 56 2.17 0.43 -7.50
N ASP A 57 2.09 1.36 -6.55
CA ASP A 57 2.05 2.80 -6.86
C ASP A 57 3.41 3.49 -6.67
N GLY A 58 4.43 2.71 -6.31
CA GLY A 58 5.79 3.16 -6.04
C GLY A 58 6.10 3.19 -4.55
N ALA A 59 7.25 3.78 -4.21
CA ALA A 59 7.67 3.95 -2.82
C ALA A 59 8.45 5.26 -2.66
N ARG A 60 8.31 5.92 -1.51
CA ARG A 60 9.12 7.07 -1.14
C ARG A 60 10.15 6.69 -0.10
N THR A 61 11.41 7.03 -0.38
CA THR A 61 12.52 6.94 0.58
C THR A 61 12.96 8.36 0.94
N PHE A 62 12.96 8.69 2.21
CA PHE A 62 13.34 10.02 2.69
C PHE A 62 14.06 9.94 4.04
N PRO A 63 14.87 10.97 4.42
CA PRO A 63 15.48 11.05 5.74
C PRO A 63 14.40 10.96 6.82
N MET A 64 14.64 10.14 7.85
CA MET A 64 13.68 10.00 8.95
C MET A 64 13.55 11.34 9.71
N PRO A 65 12.34 11.92 9.78
CA PRO A 65 12.10 13.12 10.60
C PRO A 65 12.31 12.83 12.08
N ASP A 66 12.64 13.88 12.87
CA ASP A 66 12.92 13.72 14.31
C ASP A 66 11.75 13.12 15.10
N LYS A 67 10.53 13.37 14.66
CA LYS A 67 9.30 12.88 15.27
C LYS A 67 8.52 11.94 14.36
N PHE A 68 9.23 11.17 13.52
CA PHE A 68 8.57 10.13 12.68
C PHE A 68 7.81 9.15 13.55
N VAL A 69 8.42 8.70 14.65
CA VAL A 69 7.72 8.01 15.74
C VAL A 69 7.66 8.98 16.92
N VAL A 70 6.44 9.29 17.37
CA VAL A 70 6.20 10.43 18.28
C VAL A 70 6.64 10.12 19.71
N ASN A 71 6.45 8.88 20.13
CA ASN A 71 6.60 8.44 21.54
C ASN A 71 7.90 7.68 21.83
N VAL A 72 8.84 7.64 20.89
CA VAL A 72 10.20 7.11 21.12
C VAL A 72 11.27 8.07 20.59
N SER A 73 12.53 7.83 20.92
CA SER A 73 13.63 8.62 20.39
C SER A 73 13.86 8.35 18.90
N LYS A 74 14.42 9.34 18.18
CA LYS A 74 14.80 9.15 16.78
C LYS A 74 15.80 8.01 16.60
N ASP A 75 16.77 7.90 17.52
CA ASP A 75 17.80 6.86 17.47
C ASP A 75 17.19 5.45 17.60
N GLU A 76 16.20 5.28 18.45
CA GLU A 76 15.46 4.02 18.59
C GLU A 76 14.69 3.69 17.31
N ALA A 77 14.02 4.68 16.71
CA ALA A 77 13.32 4.49 15.44
C ALA A 77 14.29 4.17 14.29
N ILE A 78 15.45 4.83 14.21
CA ILE A 78 16.51 4.53 13.24
C ILE A 78 17.04 3.10 13.44
N LYS A 79 17.24 2.67 14.69
CA LYS A 79 17.69 1.32 15.01
C LYS A 79 16.72 0.26 14.53
N ALA A 80 15.43 0.49 14.71
CA ALA A 80 14.39 -0.43 14.20
C ALA A 80 14.34 -0.45 12.66
N ALA A 81 14.48 0.70 12.01
CA ALA A 81 14.57 0.79 10.55
C ALA A 81 15.82 0.04 10.01
N ALA A 82 16.97 0.21 10.67
CA ALA A 82 18.20 -0.49 10.31
C ALA A 82 18.08 -2.01 10.51
N ALA A 83 17.42 -2.46 11.57
CA ALA A 83 17.12 -3.88 11.81
C ALA A 83 16.24 -4.49 10.70
N ALA A 84 15.46 -3.66 10.01
CA ALA A 84 14.65 -4.03 8.83
C ALA A 84 15.40 -3.82 7.50
N TYR A 85 16.70 -3.59 7.54
CA TYR A 85 17.56 -3.34 6.37
C TYR A 85 17.17 -2.12 5.53
N MET A 86 16.50 -1.13 6.13
CA MET A 86 16.24 0.15 5.47
C MET A 86 17.54 0.93 5.30
N PRO A 87 17.63 1.84 4.30
CA PRO A 87 18.79 2.70 4.14
C PRO A 87 19.07 3.53 5.41
N GLU A 88 20.34 3.69 5.76
CA GLU A 88 20.77 4.36 6.99
C GLU A 88 20.11 5.74 7.16
N GLY A 89 19.52 5.97 8.32
CA GLY A 89 18.86 7.24 8.68
C GLY A 89 17.63 7.60 7.84
N LYS A 90 17.10 6.65 7.03
CA LYS A 90 15.95 6.85 6.15
C LYS A 90 14.82 5.90 6.46
N VAL A 91 13.64 6.26 6.01
CA VAL A 91 12.47 5.36 5.93
C VAL A 91 12.03 5.23 4.49
N THR A 92 11.51 4.04 4.16
CA THR A 92 10.90 3.75 2.87
C THR A 92 9.45 3.35 3.08
N ILE A 93 8.54 4.08 2.46
CA ILE A 93 7.10 3.84 2.52
C ILE A 93 6.61 3.46 1.12
N PRO A 94 6.23 2.21 0.88
CA PRO A 94 5.58 1.78 -0.35
C PRO A 94 4.09 2.17 -0.35
N PHE A 95 3.48 2.18 -1.54
CA PHE A 95 2.07 2.50 -1.76
C PHE A 95 1.48 1.47 -2.70
N SER A 96 0.34 0.90 -2.34
CA SER A 96 -0.20 -0.23 -3.10
C SER A 96 -1.74 -0.30 -3.04
N PRO A 97 -2.45 0.42 -3.90
CA PRO A 97 -3.89 0.24 -4.09
C PRO A 97 -4.19 -1.12 -4.72
N MET A 98 -5.45 -1.54 -4.63
CA MET A 98 -5.90 -2.85 -5.01
C MET A 98 -7.10 -2.79 -5.96
N ILE A 99 -7.21 -3.75 -6.87
CA ILE A 99 -8.43 -4.02 -7.61
C ILE A 99 -8.94 -5.41 -7.24
N VAL A 100 -10.24 -5.52 -7.02
CA VAL A 100 -10.95 -6.77 -6.77
C VAL A 100 -11.90 -7.04 -7.93
N ASN A 101 -11.65 -8.09 -8.68
CA ASN A 101 -12.61 -8.61 -9.65
C ASN A 101 -13.48 -9.66 -8.97
N THR A 102 -14.74 -9.30 -8.71
CA THR A 102 -15.71 -10.19 -8.04
C THR A 102 -16.42 -11.13 -9.01
N GLY A 103 -16.08 -11.07 -10.31
CA GLY A 103 -16.80 -11.75 -11.39
C GLY A 103 -18.01 -10.97 -11.89
N SER A 104 -18.64 -10.15 -11.05
CA SER A 104 -19.78 -9.30 -11.41
C SER A 104 -19.42 -7.81 -11.42
N LYS A 105 -18.37 -7.39 -10.69
CA LYS A 105 -17.90 -6.02 -10.56
C LYS A 105 -16.38 -5.94 -10.51
N LEU A 106 -15.81 -4.90 -11.12
CA LEU A 106 -14.45 -4.46 -10.90
C LEU A 106 -14.46 -3.35 -9.85
N VAL A 107 -13.83 -3.60 -8.71
CA VAL A 107 -13.83 -2.71 -7.56
C VAL A 107 -12.40 -2.25 -7.27
N ALA A 108 -12.12 -0.95 -7.30
CA ALA A 108 -10.86 -0.41 -6.83
C ALA A 108 -10.97 -0.04 -5.34
N ILE A 109 -10.00 -0.44 -4.53
CA ILE A 109 -9.84 -0.01 -3.14
C ILE A 109 -8.64 0.91 -3.09
N ASP A 110 -8.90 2.18 -2.83
CA ASP A 110 -7.98 3.31 -2.94
C ASP A 110 -7.42 3.52 -4.36
N THR A 111 -6.75 4.65 -4.61
CA THR A 111 -6.41 5.04 -5.99
C THR A 111 -4.95 5.45 -6.20
N GLY A 112 -4.12 5.40 -5.18
CA GLY A 112 -2.73 5.80 -5.26
C GLY A 112 -2.50 7.32 -5.22
N ASN A 113 -1.24 7.70 -5.39
CA ASN A 113 -0.77 9.09 -5.41
C ASN A 113 -1.23 9.87 -6.66
N GLY A 114 -1.60 9.16 -7.73
CA GLY A 114 -2.12 9.72 -8.97
C GLY A 114 -1.08 10.28 -9.94
N LEU A 115 -1.53 10.59 -11.18
CA LEU A 115 -0.68 11.00 -12.28
C LEU A 115 0.05 12.34 -12.03
N GLY A 116 -0.54 13.25 -11.27
CA GLY A 116 0.12 14.49 -10.87
C GLY A 116 1.37 14.26 -10.03
N ALA A 117 1.28 13.36 -9.05
CA ALA A 117 2.42 12.94 -8.23
C ALA A 117 3.43 12.12 -9.04
N HIS A 118 2.97 11.31 -10.02
CA HIS A 118 3.85 10.59 -10.95
C HIS A 118 4.74 11.57 -11.72
N ALA A 119 4.15 12.57 -12.34
CA ALA A 119 4.90 13.58 -13.08
C ALA A 119 5.86 14.37 -12.17
N ALA A 120 5.39 14.85 -11.00
CA ALA A 120 6.19 15.62 -10.06
C ALA A 120 7.36 14.82 -9.47
N SER A 121 7.20 13.52 -9.24
CA SER A 121 8.22 12.63 -8.70
C SER A 121 9.10 11.97 -9.76
N LYS A 122 8.91 12.29 -11.05
CA LYS A 122 9.58 11.63 -12.17
C LYS A 122 9.42 10.10 -12.15
N GLY A 123 8.20 9.65 -11.85
CA GLY A 123 7.82 8.24 -11.84
C GLY A 123 8.18 7.47 -10.58
N VAL A 124 8.61 8.12 -9.49
CA VAL A 124 8.92 7.44 -8.22
C VAL A 124 7.65 6.93 -7.53
N VAL A 125 6.56 7.70 -7.57
CA VAL A 125 5.23 7.32 -7.07
C VAL A 125 4.16 7.66 -8.11
N GLY A 126 2.90 7.28 -7.88
CA GLY A 126 1.80 7.52 -8.81
C GLY A 126 1.80 6.54 -9.99
N GLN A 127 2.40 5.36 -9.81
CA GLN A 127 2.53 4.32 -10.84
C GLN A 127 1.27 3.47 -11.01
N ALA A 128 0.34 3.50 -10.04
CA ALA A 128 -0.83 2.60 -10.01
C ALA A 128 -1.65 2.66 -11.30
N ARG A 129 -1.83 3.85 -11.89
CA ARG A 129 -2.54 4.01 -13.16
C ARG A 129 -1.86 3.24 -14.29
N HIS A 130 -0.55 3.38 -14.44
CA HIS A 130 0.21 2.68 -15.49
C HIS A 130 0.21 1.16 -15.26
N ASN A 131 0.31 0.74 -14.00
CA ASN A 131 0.26 -0.68 -13.64
C ASN A 131 -1.15 -1.28 -13.85
N MET A 132 -2.22 -0.51 -13.61
CA MET A 132 -3.59 -0.89 -13.94
C MET A 132 -3.76 -1.13 -15.45
N GLU A 133 -3.30 -0.20 -16.27
CA GLU A 133 -3.33 -0.32 -17.73
C GLU A 133 -2.46 -1.48 -18.23
N ALA A 134 -1.28 -1.68 -17.65
CA ALA A 134 -0.42 -2.84 -17.92
C ALA A 134 -1.05 -4.18 -17.49
N ALA A 135 -1.93 -4.17 -16.50
CA ALA A 135 -2.77 -5.30 -16.12
C ALA A 135 -3.93 -5.58 -17.10
N GLY A 136 -4.09 -4.75 -18.15
CA GLY A 136 -5.18 -4.84 -19.11
C GLY A 136 -6.50 -4.26 -18.62
N ILE A 137 -6.48 -3.41 -17.59
CA ILE A 137 -7.68 -2.81 -17.00
C ILE A 137 -7.73 -1.33 -17.38
N ASP A 138 -8.73 -0.94 -18.17
CA ASP A 138 -9.07 0.47 -18.40
C ASP A 138 -9.82 1.01 -17.17
N PRO A 139 -9.45 2.16 -16.61
CA PRO A 139 -10.21 2.81 -15.54
C PRO A 139 -11.69 3.01 -15.82
N LYS A 140 -12.11 3.08 -17.07
CA LYS A 140 -13.52 3.12 -17.47
C LYS A 140 -14.28 1.83 -17.18
N GLN A 141 -13.57 0.72 -16.96
CA GLN A 141 -14.14 -0.59 -16.61
C GLN A 141 -14.39 -0.73 -15.10
N ILE A 142 -13.82 0.15 -14.28
CA ILE A 142 -14.05 0.14 -12.84
C ILE A 142 -15.50 0.54 -12.55
N ASP A 143 -16.24 -0.34 -11.90
CA ASP A 143 -17.64 -0.12 -11.52
C ASP A 143 -17.76 0.65 -10.20
N ILE A 144 -16.85 0.39 -9.25
CA ILE A 144 -16.89 0.96 -7.92
C ILE A 144 -15.46 1.34 -7.50
N VAL A 145 -15.28 2.54 -6.98
CA VAL A 145 -14.08 2.95 -6.24
C VAL A 145 -14.46 3.11 -4.78
N ILE A 146 -13.80 2.38 -3.89
CA ILE A 146 -13.97 2.48 -2.45
C ILE A 146 -12.74 3.17 -1.88
N ILE A 147 -12.94 4.28 -1.18
CA ILE A 147 -11.88 5.00 -0.49
C ILE A 147 -11.88 4.63 0.98
N SER A 148 -10.71 4.29 1.52
CA SER A 148 -10.54 3.93 2.93
C SER A 148 -10.51 5.16 3.84
N HIS A 149 -9.80 6.22 3.43
CA HIS A 149 -9.69 7.51 4.10
C HIS A 149 -9.14 8.58 3.13
N PHE A 150 -9.03 9.84 3.57
CA PHE A 150 -8.76 10.95 2.65
C PHE A 150 -7.32 11.45 2.62
N HIS A 151 -6.31 10.65 2.98
CA HIS A 151 -4.92 11.03 2.71
C HIS A 151 -4.61 11.01 1.21
N GLY A 152 -3.65 11.86 0.82
CA GLY A 152 -3.38 12.15 -0.59
C GLY A 152 -2.93 10.96 -1.43
N ASP A 153 -2.25 10.00 -0.84
CA ASP A 153 -1.82 8.76 -1.47
C ASP A 153 -2.96 7.74 -1.68
N HIS A 154 -4.13 7.93 -1.05
CA HIS A 154 -5.33 7.11 -1.25
C HIS A 154 -6.31 7.74 -2.24
N ILE A 155 -6.44 9.08 -2.24
CA ILE A 155 -7.38 9.80 -3.09
C ILE A 155 -6.73 10.46 -4.32
N GLY A 156 -5.40 10.49 -4.41
CA GLY A 156 -4.67 11.23 -5.45
C GLY A 156 -4.96 10.78 -6.87
N GLY A 157 -5.29 9.49 -7.06
CA GLY A 157 -5.64 8.91 -8.34
C GLY A 157 -7.10 9.09 -8.76
N LEU A 158 -7.96 9.73 -7.96
CA LEU A 158 -9.36 10.02 -8.32
C LEU A 158 -9.50 10.99 -9.50
N LYS A 159 -8.46 11.76 -9.78
CA LYS A 159 -8.41 12.70 -10.91
C LYS A 159 -7.21 12.44 -11.80
N ASN A 160 -7.40 12.68 -13.09
CA ASN A 160 -6.33 12.75 -14.07
C ASN A 160 -5.50 14.04 -13.89
N ALA A 161 -4.37 14.14 -14.58
CA ALA A 161 -3.51 15.33 -14.52
C ALA A 161 -4.18 16.61 -15.02
N ASP A 162 -5.16 16.50 -15.92
CA ASP A 162 -5.97 17.60 -16.45
C ASP A 162 -7.14 17.99 -15.51
N GLY A 163 -7.29 17.30 -14.38
CA GLY A 163 -8.36 17.53 -13.41
C GLY A 163 -9.68 16.80 -13.68
N SER A 164 -9.78 16.08 -14.81
CA SER A 164 -10.95 15.24 -15.09
C SER A 164 -11.05 14.05 -14.16
N VAL A 165 -12.24 13.46 -14.02
CA VAL A 165 -12.48 12.26 -13.19
C VAL A 165 -11.75 11.07 -13.80
N ALA A 166 -10.94 10.38 -13.00
CA ALA A 166 -10.12 9.26 -13.49
C ALA A 166 -10.94 7.98 -13.75
N PHE A 167 -12.06 7.80 -13.03
CA PHE A 167 -12.95 6.63 -13.10
C PHE A 167 -14.36 7.08 -13.50
N PRO A 168 -14.60 7.45 -14.77
CA PRO A 168 -15.81 8.19 -15.18
C PRO A 168 -17.10 7.36 -15.06
N ASN A 169 -17.00 6.04 -15.05
CA ASN A 169 -18.15 5.14 -14.95
C ASN A 169 -18.36 4.56 -13.54
N ALA A 170 -17.43 4.83 -12.62
CA ALA A 170 -17.46 4.25 -11.28
C ALA A 170 -18.36 5.01 -10.31
N GLU A 171 -19.06 4.29 -9.45
CA GLU A 171 -19.60 4.85 -8.20
C GLU A 171 -18.42 5.04 -7.22
N ILE A 172 -18.14 6.27 -6.82
CA ILE A 172 -17.07 6.60 -5.86
C ILE A 172 -17.67 6.60 -4.46
N LYS A 173 -17.32 5.61 -3.66
CA LYS A 173 -17.79 5.41 -2.28
C LYS A 173 -16.76 5.89 -1.28
N VAL A 174 -17.19 6.68 -0.29
CA VAL A 174 -16.32 7.29 0.72
C VAL A 174 -16.88 7.09 2.13
N PRO A 175 -16.05 6.96 3.19
CA PRO A 175 -16.55 6.87 4.53
C PRO A 175 -17.32 8.14 4.92
N ALA A 176 -18.53 7.99 5.45
CA ALA A 176 -19.37 9.14 5.84
C ALA A 176 -18.68 10.02 6.90
N VAL A 177 -17.97 9.39 7.85
CA VAL A 177 -17.21 10.10 8.89
C VAL A 177 -16.07 10.91 8.31
N GLU A 178 -15.33 10.37 7.31
CA GLU A 178 -14.28 11.10 6.60
C GLU A 178 -14.86 12.30 5.85
N ALA A 179 -15.92 12.08 5.08
CA ALA A 179 -16.57 13.16 4.32
C ALA A 179 -17.03 14.30 5.24
N LYS A 180 -17.61 13.98 6.40
CA LYS A 180 -18.01 14.94 7.41
C LYS A 180 -16.84 15.67 8.04
N PHE A 181 -15.78 14.94 8.43
CA PHE A 181 -14.62 15.53 9.10
C PHE A 181 -13.87 16.51 8.20
N TRP A 182 -13.51 16.09 7.00
CA TRP A 182 -12.73 16.89 6.05
C TRP A 182 -13.57 17.96 5.34
N GLY A 183 -14.89 17.82 5.32
CA GLY A 183 -15.82 18.80 4.77
C GLY A 183 -16.01 20.05 5.63
N ASP A 184 -15.74 19.95 6.94
CA ASP A 184 -15.93 21.04 7.90
C ASP A 184 -14.60 21.72 8.25
N ASP A 185 -14.46 23.00 7.87
CA ASP A 185 -13.26 23.80 8.14
C ASP A 185 -12.94 23.95 9.64
N ALA A 186 -13.94 23.89 10.51
CA ALA A 186 -13.72 23.93 11.95
C ALA A 186 -12.88 22.76 12.48
N ASN A 187 -12.86 21.64 11.75
CA ASN A 187 -12.04 20.48 12.10
C ASN A 187 -10.56 20.64 11.76
N ALA A 188 -10.21 21.54 10.83
CA ALA A 188 -8.81 21.82 10.51
C ALA A 188 -8.02 22.30 11.73
N GLY A 189 -8.65 23.02 12.66
CA GLY A 189 -8.05 23.47 13.91
C GLY A 189 -7.85 22.33 14.94
N LYS A 190 -8.57 21.22 14.79
CA LYS A 190 -8.53 20.06 15.70
C LYS A 190 -7.61 18.96 15.21
N ALA A 191 -7.24 18.99 13.92
CA ALA A 191 -6.35 18.00 13.32
C ALA A 191 -4.89 18.24 13.76
N ASN A 192 -4.10 17.16 13.80
CA ASN A 192 -2.66 17.28 14.00
C ASN A 192 -1.99 18.06 12.86
N GLY A 193 -0.71 18.43 13.03
CA GLY A 193 0.01 19.27 12.06
C GLY A 193 0.05 18.70 10.65
N PHE A 194 0.22 17.39 10.51
CA PHE A 194 0.21 16.70 9.22
C PHE A 194 -1.18 16.77 8.57
N ASN A 195 -2.20 16.32 9.28
CA ASN A 195 -3.57 16.30 8.77
C ASN A 195 -4.11 17.72 8.50
N LYS A 196 -3.77 18.70 9.34
CA LYS A 196 -4.11 20.11 9.10
C LYS A 196 -3.61 20.58 7.73
N GLY A 197 -2.38 20.22 7.35
CA GLY A 197 -1.83 20.53 6.03
C GLY A 197 -2.55 19.90 4.85
N GLN A 198 -3.32 18.84 5.06
CA GLN A 198 -4.04 18.13 4.00
C GLN A 198 -5.42 18.72 3.67
N PHE A 199 -6.06 19.49 4.56
CA PHE A 199 -7.44 19.96 4.38
C PHE A 199 -7.69 20.64 3.03
N GLY A 200 -6.80 21.56 2.62
CA GLY A 200 -6.95 22.26 1.35
C GLY A 200 -6.88 21.32 0.14
N ASN A 201 -5.98 20.34 0.17
CA ASN A 201 -5.82 19.36 -0.90
C ASN A 201 -7.03 18.41 -0.97
N VAL A 202 -7.50 17.92 0.18
CA VAL A 202 -8.68 17.05 0.27
C VAL A 202 -9.91 17.78 -0.27
N LYS A 203 -10.18 19.01 0.18
CA LYS A 203 -11.33 19.81 -0.32
C LYS A 203 -11.25 20.03 -1.82
N LYS A 204 -10.07 20.40 -2.35
CA LYS A 204 -9.86 20.58 -3.79
C LYS A 204 -10.08 19.27 -4.56
N MET A 205 -9.62 18.13 -4.03
CA MET A 205 -9.83 16.84 -4.65
C MET A 205 -11.31 16.47 -4.68
N MET A 206 -12.00 16.60 -3.55
CA MET A 206 -13.38 16.14 -3.38
C MET A 206 -14.42 17.06 -4.04
N ALA A 207 -14.15 18.37 -4.16
CA ALA A 207 -15.13 19.37 -4.64
C ALA A 207 -15.69 19.10 -6.05
N ALA A 208 -14.96 18.37 -6.91
CA ALA A 208 -15.38 18.08 -8.27
C ALA A 208 -15.86 16.62 -8.47
N LEU A 209 -16.02 15.87 -7.38
CA LEU A 209 -16.41 14.47 -7.42
C LEU A 209 -17.83 14.27 -6.89
N LYS A 210 -18.62 13.47 -7.62
CA LYS A 210 -19.86 12.93 -7.08
C LYS A 210 -19.53 11.69 -6.26
N VAL A 211 -19.73 11.75 -4.95
CA VAL A 211 -19.40 10.65 -4.04
C VAL A 211 -20.65 10.13 -3.33
N THR A 212 -20.64 8.83 -3.02
CA THR A 212 -21.66 8.14 -2.21
C THR A 212 -21.06 7.83 -0.84
N PRO A 213 -21.52 8.48 0.25
CA PRO A 213 -21.07 8.14 1.60
C PRO A 213 -21.51 6.73 2.00
N TYR A 214 -20.65 6.00 2.73
CA TYR A 214 -20.98 4.72 3.34
C TYR A 214 -20.65 4.68 4.82
N GLU A 215 -21.36 3.82 5.55
CA GLU A 215 -21.19 3.60 6.99
C GLU A 215 -20.37 2.33 7.28
N ALA A 216 -19.81 2.26 8.48
CA ALA A 216 -19.11 1.07 8.96
C ALA A 216 -20.05 -0.13 9.12
N GLY A 217 -19.51 -1.35 8.94
CA GLY A 217 -20.25 -2.60 9.05
C GLY A 217 -21.23 -2.85 7.90
N LYS A 218 -21.12 -2.09 6.80
CA LYS A 218 -21.95 -2.26 5.61
C LYS A 218 -21.19 -2.94 4.50
N GLU A 219 -21.89 -3.73 3.72
CA GLU A 219 -21.39 -4.22 2.44
C GLU A 219 -21.32 -3.03 1.46
N VAL A 220 -20.11 -2.70 1.02
CA VAL A 220 -19.82 -1.55 0.16
C VAL A 220 -19.65 -1.92 -1.31
N ALA A 221 -19.35 -3.19 -1.56
CA ALA A 221 -19.37 -3.85 -2.86
C ALA A 221 -19.61 -5.35 -2.64
N PRO A 222 -19.95 -6.15 -3.66
CA PRO A 222 -20.21 -7.58 -3.49
C PRO A 222 -19.09 -8.29 -2.73
N GLY A 223 -19.41 -8.86 -1.56
CA GLY A 223 -18.50 -9.55 -0.66
C GLY A 223 -17.43 -8.67 0.01
N ILE A 224 -17.57 -7.35 -0.02
CA ILE A 224 -16.64 -6.40 0.61
C ILE A 224 -17.39 -5.61 1.69
N THR A 225 -17.05 -5.86 2.94
CA THR A 225 -17.69 -5.21 4.11
C THR A 225 -16.70 -4.26 4.77
N SER A 226 -17.14 -3.03 5.07
CA SER A 226 -16.34 -2.01 5.76
C SER A 226 -16.20 -2.32 7.25
N ILE A 227 -15.01 -2.04 7.80
CA ILE A 227 -14.69 -2.19 9.23
C ILE A 227 -14.20 -0.85 9.73
N PHE A 228 -14.81 -0.32 10.79
CA PHE A 228 -14.38 0.94 11.40
C PHE A 228 -13.07 0.77 12.15
N THR A 229 -12.02 1.44 11.69
CA THR A 229 -10.65 1.39 12.21
C THR A 229 -10.08 2.80 12.43
N PRO A 230 -10.72 3.62 13.30
CA PRO A 230 -10.37 5.02 13.49
C PRO A 230 -9.01 5.19 14.21
N GLY A 231 -8.44 6.39 14.09
CA GLY A 231 -7.21 6.82 14.77
C GLY A 231 -6.22 7.42 13.79
N HIS A 232 -5.87 6.69 12.72
CA HIS A 232 -5.07 7.21 11.63
C HIS A 232 -5.73 8.46 11.01
N THR A 233 -6.99 8.32 10.62
CA THR A 233 -7.93 9.43 10.45
C THR A 233 -9.21 9.15 11.24
N PRO A 234 -10.07 10.16 11.50
CA PRO A 234 -11.29 9.97 12.30
C PRO A 234 -12.29 8.98 11.70
N GLY A 235 -12.33 8.86 10.38
CA GLY A 235 -13.26 7.97 9.68
C GLY A 235 -12.57 6.84 8.91
N HIS A 236 -11.30 6.53 9.23
CA HIS A 236 -10.56 5.47 8.57
C HIS A 236 -11.30 4.13 8.59
N MET A 237 -11.29 3.44 7.44
CA MET A 237 -11.92 2.13 7.25
C MET A 237 -10.91 1.10 6.74
N SER A 238 -11.01 -0.09 7.29
CA SER A 238 -10.48 -1.33 6.73
C SER A 238 -11.61 -2.12 6.07
N PHE A 239 -11.30 -3.24 5.39
CA PHE A 239 -12.32 -4.04 4.72
C PHE A 239 -12.11 -5.53 4.98
N ALA A 240 -13.22 -6.25 5.17
CA ALA A 240 -13.26 -7.70 5.09
C ALA A 240 -13.77 -8.10 3.71
N LEU A 241 -12.98 -8.90 3.00
CA LEU A 241 -13.34 -9.51 1.74
C LEU A 241 -13.72 -10.97 1.98
N ALA A 242 -14.83 -11.41 1.40
CA ALA A 242 -15.32 -12.79 1.50
C ALA A 242 -15.78 -13.31 0.14
N SER A 243 -15.28 -14.48 -0.26
CA SER A 243 -15.68 -15.19 -1.47
C SER A 243 -15.82 -16.68 -1.14
N GLY A 244 -17.05 -17.16 -1.01
CA GLY A 244 -17.34 -18.48 -0.46
C GLY A 244 -16.85 -18.62 0.98
N SER A 245 -16.03 -19.64 1.23
CA SER A 245 -15.41 -19.86 2.55
C SER A 245 -14.11 -19.09 2.77
N GLN A 246 -13.55 -18.49 1.71
CA GLN A 246 -12.29 -17.76 1.78
C GLN A 246 -12.51 -16.31 2.25
N LYS A 247 -11.66 -15.85 3.14
CA LYS A 247 -11.73 -14.51 3.72
C LYS A 247 -10.35 -13.88 3.80
N MET A 248 -10.30 -12.55 3.64
CA MET A 248 -9.10 -11.74 3.89
C MET A 248 -9.48 -10.37 4.46
N LEU A 249 -8.51 -9.71 5.05
CA LEU A 249 -8.62 -8.34 5.53
C LEU A 249 -7.77 -7.41 4.66
N VAL A 250 -8.32 -6.25 4.33
CA VAL A 250 -7.57 -5.12 3.77
C VAL A 250 -7.47 -4.09 4.88
N GLN A 251 -6.28 -3.91 5.43
CA GLN A 251 -6.07 -3.09 6.62
C GLN A 251 -6.00 -1.60 6.32
N SER A 252 -5.74 -1.23 5.04
CA SER A 252 -5.42 0.15 4.63
C SER A 252 -4.27 0.70 5.48
N ASP A 253 -4.50 1.67 6.37
CA ASP A 253 -3.48 2.36 7.18
C ASP A 253 -3.58 2.12 8.69
N VAL A 254 -4.15 0.99 9.11
CA VAL A 254 -4.05 0.58 10.53
C VAL A 254 -2.59 0.50 10.97
N THR A 255 -1.71 0.10 10.06
CA THR A 255 -0.26 0.09 10.25
C THR A 255 0.43 0.58 8.97
N ASN A 256 1.41 1.45 9.14
CA ASN A 256 2.28 1.87 8.06
C ASN A 256 3.35 0.80 7.79
N ILE A 257 4.60 1.00 8.15
CA ILE A 257 5.74 0.09 7.89
C ILE A 257 5.69 -1.11 8.86
N PRO A 258 5.40 -2.35 8.40
CA PRO A 258 5.20 -3.49 9.29
C PRO A 258 6.42 -3.81 10.17
N SER A 259 7.62 -3.74 9.62
CA SER A 259 8.87 -4.00 10.38
C SER A 259 9.12 -3.03 11.54
N MET A 260 8.46 -1.87 11.53
CA MET A 260 8.52 -0.90 12.63
C MET A 260 7.28 -1.03 13.53
N PHE A 261 6.09 -0.88 12.95
CA PHE A 261 4.85 -0.68 13.70
C PHE A 261 4.05 -1.97 13.98
N LEU A 262 4.33 -3.10 13.31
CA LEU A 262 3.86 -4.40 13.78
C LEU A 262 4.74 -4.94 14.91
N ASN A 263 6.07 -4.81 14.76
CA ASN A 263 6.99 -5.26 15.78
C ASN A 263 6.85 -4.45 17.09
N ASN A 264 6.47 -3.17 16.96
CA ASN A 264 6.27 -2.24 18.07
C ASN A 264 4.89 -1.59 17.94
N PRO A 265 3.79 -2.31 18.25
CA PRO A 265 2.43 -1.84 17.97
C PRO A 265 2.02 -0.61 18.80
N ASP A 266 2.71 -0.33 19.90
CA ASP A 266 2.50 0.85 20.73
C ASP A 266 3.18 2.11 20.20
N TRP A 267 3.96 2.00 19.12
CA TRP A 267 4.58 3.14 18.50
C TRP A 267 3.57 4.00 17.75
N GLN A 268 3.72 5.31 17.92
CA GLN A 268 2.82 6.33 17.38
C GLN A 268 3.49 7.02 16.20
N VAL A 269 2.93 6.90 15.00
CA VAL A 269 3.44 7.59 13.81
C VAL A 269 2.85 8.99 13.71
N PHE A 270 3.64 9.96 13.24
CA PHE A 270 3.26 11.38 13.24
C PHE A 270 2.08 11.73 12.31
N PHE A 271 1.69 10.85 11.39
CA PHE A 271 0.50 11.07 10.54
C PHE A 271 -0.80 10.65 11.21
N ASP A 272 -0.77 9.88 12.31
CA ASP A 272 -1.99 9.49 13.01
C ASP A 272 -2.66 10.71 13.62
N ASN A 273 -3.95 10.96 13.29
CA ASN A 273 -4.68 12.11 13.81
C ASN A 273 -4.97 11.97 15.31
N ASP A 274 -5.27 10.76 15.76
CA ASP A 274 -5.36 10.37 17.18
C ASP A 274 -4.45 9.16 17.41
N PRO A 275 -3.18 9.39 17.81
CA PRO A 275 -2.21 8.32 17.97
C PRO A 275 -2.59 7.26 19.01
N ASN A 276 -3.27 7.64 20.08
CA ASN A 276 -3.71 6.69 21.11
C ASN A 276 -4.81 5.78 20.59
N LEU A 277 -5.78 6.35 19.88
CA LEU A 277 -6.85 5.58 19.25
C LEU A 277 -6.30 4.69 18.12
N ALA A 278 -5.31 5.16 17.35
CA ALA A 278 -4.65 4.37 16.31
C ALA A 278 -3.94 3.15 16.90
N VAL A 279 -3.23 3.29 18.03
CA VAL A 279 -2.62 2.17 18.76
C VAL A 279 -3.68 1.16 19.22
N ALA A 280 -4.76 1.63 19.87
CA ALA A 280 -5.83 0.75 20.33
C ALA A 280 -6.51 0.00 19.17
N THR A 281 -6.75 0.69 18.05
CA THR A 281 -7.31 0.11 16.82
C THR A 281 -6.36 -0.94 16.23
N ARG A 282 -5.06 -0.66 16.21
CA ARG A 282 -4.01 -1.57 15.72
C ARG A 282 -3.99 -2.88 16.49
N HIS A 283 -3.97 -2.82 17.81
CA HIS A 283 -4.02 -4.01 18.67
C HIS A 283 -5.29 -4.83 18.39
N LYS A 284 -6.47 -4.20 18.44
CA LYS A 284 -7.74 -4.88 18.18
C LYS A 284 -7.78 -5.55 16.82
N PHE A 285 -7.31 -4.87 15.78
CA PHE A 285 -7.31 -5.39 14.41
C PHE A 285 -6.39 -6.59 14.25
N TYR A 286 -5.15 -6.50 14.75
CA TYR A 286 -4.18 -7.58 14.59
C TYR A 286 -4.35 -8.72 15.59
N ASP A 287 -4.94 -8.49 16.75
CA ASP A 287 -5.36 -9.58 17.64
C ASP A 287 -6.40 -10.47 16.97
N MET A 288 -7.39 -9.85 16.30
CA MET A 288 -8.39 -10.57 15.51
C MET A 288 -7.72 -11.28 14.31
N ALA A 289 -6.92 -10.59 13.53
CA ALA A 289 -6.28 -11.17 12.34
C ALA A 289 -5.39 -12.37 12.69
N ALA A 290 -4.62 -12.28 13.78
CA ALA A 290 -3.74 -13.35 14.24
C ALA A 290 -4.54 -14.54 14.82
N ALA A 291 -5.56 -14.28 15.64
CA ALA A 291 -6.40 -15.33 16.24
C ALA A 291 -7.15 -16.16 15.19
N GLU A 292 -7.66 -15.49 14.16
CA GLU A 292 -8.41 -16.12 13.06
C GLU A 292 -7.50 -16.58 11.90
N LYS A 293 -6.18 -16.37 11.98
CA LYS A 293 -5.18 -16.70 10.95
C LYS A 293 -5.54 -16.13 9.58
N MET A 294 -6.11 -14.94 9.54
CA MET A 294 -6.59 -14.32 8.31
C MET A 294 -5.43 -13.84 7.44
N THR A 295 -5.60 -13.93 6.13
CA THR A 295 -4.75 -13.19 5.19
C THR A 295 -5.03 -11.70 5.34
N VAL A 296 -3.97 -10.90 5.37
CA VAL A 296 -4.04 -9.43 5.49
C VAL A 296 -3.30 -8.80 4.32
N SER A 297 -3.95 -7.87 3.62
CA SER A 297 -3.29 -6.95 2.70
C SER A 297 -3.14 -5.59 3.35
N GLY A 298 -1.94 -4.99 3.22
CA GLY A 298 -1.63 -3.68 3.78
C GLY A 298 -1.15 -2.71 2.71
N TYR A 299 -1.67 -1.49 2.73
CA TYR A 299 -1.38 -0.46 1.73
C TYR A 299 0.12 -0.09 1.68
N HIS A 300 0.76 -0.07 2.86
CA HIS A 300 2.18 0.24 3.03
C HIS A 300 3.04 -1.00 3.36
N PHE A 301 2.54 -2.18 3.10
CA PHE A 301 3.33 -3.40 3.26
C PHE A 301 4.36 -3.54 2.14
N PRO A 302 5.49 -4.23 2.37
CA PRO A 302 6.39 -4.61 1.30
C PRO A 302 5.64 -5.37 0.21
N TYR A 303 5.88 -5.00 -1.06
CA TYR A 303 5.23 -5.66 -2.19
C TYR A 303 5.52 -7.17 -2.20
N PRO A 304 4.54 -8.05 -2.46
CA PRO A 304 3.20 -7.81 -3.01
C PRO A 304 2.10 -7.44 -1.97
N CYS A 305 2.45 -6.94 -0.81
CA CYS A 305 1.57 -6.32 0.17
C CYS A 305 0.57 -7.25 0.84
N VAL A 306 0.76 -8.57 0.78
CA VAL A 306 -0.14 -9.58 1.32
C VAL A 306 0.63 -10.62 2.15
N GLY A 307 0.03 -11.04 3.26
CA GLY A 307 0.62 -12.01 4.18
C GLY A 307 -0.33 -12.40 5.30
N HIS A 308 0.19 -13.12 6.26
CA HIS A 308 -0.46 -13.39 7.54
C HIS A 308 0.20 -12.55 8.63
N VAL A 309 -0.57 -12.18 9.64
CA VAL A 309 -0.01 -11.54 10.84
C VAL A 309 -0.10 -12.52 12.00
N GLU A 310 0.99 -12.72 12.71
CA GLU A 310 1.05 -13.57 13.89
C GLU A 310 1.60 -12.80 15.09
N LYS A 311 1.28 -13.27 16.31
CA LYS A 311 1.88 -12.73 17.54
C LYS A 311 3.38 -13.05 17.58
N ALA A 312 4.20 -12.06 17.92
CA ALA A 312 5.65 -12.18 18.05
C ALA A 312 6.16 -11.31 19.20
N GLY A 313 6.55 -11.93 20.30
CA GLY A 313 6.92 -11.21 21.53
C GLY A 313 5.76 -10.35 22.04
N SER A 314 6.03 -9.06 22.28
CA SER A 314 5.00 -8.08 22.68
C SER A 314 4.22 -7.48 21.52
N GLY A 315 4.60 -7.79 20.27
CA GLY A 315 4.00 -7.24 19.06
C GLY A 315 3.52 -8.33 18.09
N TYR A 316 3.67 -8.02 16.82
CA TYR A 316 3.24 -8.89 15.73
C TYR A 316 4.33 -8.99 14.67
N ARG A 317 4.26 -10.01 13.83
CA ARG A 317 5.13 -10.22 12.68
C ARG A 317 4.30 -10.45 11.43
N LEU A 318 4.68 -9.80 10.33
CA LEU A 318 4.17 -10.11 9.00
C LEU A 318 4.89 -11.36 8.47
N VAL A 319 4.12 -12.37 8.11
CA VAL A 319 4.58 -13.57 7.40
C VAL A 319 4.04 -13.46 5.97
N PRO A 320 4.90 -13.12 4.98
CA PRO A 320 4.45 -13.02 3.60
C PRO A 320 3.83 -14.33 3.11
N VAL A 321 2.83 -14.24 2.20
CA VAL A 321 2.33 -15.44 1.51
C VAL A 321 3.44 -16.04 0.64
N ALA A 322 3.39 -17.35 0.44
CA ALA A 322 4.25 -17.99 -0.56
C ALA A 322 3.91 -17.42 -1.94
N TRP A 323 4.94 -17.16 -2.75
CA TRP A 323 4.72 -16.73 -4.13
C TRP A 323 4.12 -17.87 -4.94
N ASP A 324 2.98 -17.60 -5.58
CA ASP A 324 2.33 -18.53 -6.51
C ASP A 324 2.35 -17.91 -7.91
N PRO A 325 3.09 -18.48 -8.87
CA PRO A 325 3.17 -17.96 -10.23
C PRO A 325 1.87 -18.14 -11.01
N ASN A 326 0.94 -18.98 -10.53
CA ASN A 326 -0.33 -19.29 -11.19
C ASN A 326 -1.50 -18.55 -10.55
N GLY A 327 -1.29 -17.81 -9.52
CA GLY A 327 -2.04 -16.94 -8.61
C GLY A 327 -3.51 -16.79 -8.71
#